data_a16a93521afd23e78044e2046e3e0a87
#
_entry.id   a16a93521afd23e78044e2046e3e0a87
#
_cell.length_a   1.000
_cell.length_b   1.000
_cell.length_c   1.000
_cell.angle_alpha   90.00
_cell.angle_beta   90.00
_cell.angle_gamma   90.00
#
_symmetry.space_group_name_H-M   'P 1'
#
loop_
_entity.id
_entity.type
_entity.pdbx_description
1 polymer ?
#
loop_
_entity_poly.entity_id
_entity_poly.type
_entity_poly.pdbx_seq_one_letter_code
_entity_poly.pdbx_strand_id
1 'polypeptide(L)'
;MGVYDYKNFGTADSKALFSDAMAITLYSYHNLDNGFAAGYQHNGFGIGLPATLVTALLGGTDSQGVIPGIPWNPDSEKLALDAVKQAGWTPITASQLGYDGKTDARGTFFGEKAGYTTAQVEILGKYDAQGHLTELGVAFRGTSGPRENLILDSIGDVINDLLAAFGPKDYAKNYVGEAFGNLLNDVVAFAKANGLSGKDVLVSGHSLGGLAVNSMADLSGGKWGGFFADSNYIAYASPTQSSTDKVLNVGYENDPVFRALDGSTFTGASIGVHDAPKASATDNIVSFNDHYASTAWNLLPYSILNIPTWISHLPTAYGDGMNRVIDSKFYDLTSRDSTIIVANLSDPARANTWVQDLNRNAETHKGSTFIIGSDANDLIQGGSGNDYLEGRAGNDTFRDSGGYNVILGGQGSNTLDLQSAVKNFDFANDGAGNLYVRDANGGISITRDIGSIVTKEPGFLWGLFKDDVTHSVTASGLKVGNNVTAYESSVKGSAGADTLKAHAGGDWLFGLDGNDHLIGGAGNDVFVGGAGNDLMESGGGADTFLFNGAFGQDRVVGFTSNDKLVFLGVQGVLPAEDFRAHAAAVGQDTVLTFGNDSVTLVGVSLNSLSADGVVIA
;
A
#
# COMPACT_ATOMS: atom_id res chain seq x y z
N MET A 1 -4.07 -2.38 -12.94
CA MET A 1 -4.09 -0.92 -12.59
C MET A 1 -3.86 -0.87 -11.09
N GLY A 2 -2.79 -0.23 -10.61
CA GLY A 2 -2.48 -0.18 -9.18
C GLY A 2 -3.39 0.77 -8.39
N VAL A 3 -3.31 0.72 -7.06
CA VAL A 3 -4.13 1.55 -6.15
C VAL A 3 -4.00 3.06 -6.42
N TYR A 4 -2.87 3.51 -6.97
CA TYR A 4 -2.62 4.90 -7.32
C TYR A 4 -2.79 5.21 -8.81
N ASP A 5 -3.56 4.39 -9.56
CA ASP A 5 -3.81 4.68 -10.98
C ASP A 5 -4.48 6.06 -11.15
N TYR A 6 -3.91 6.86 -12.06
CA TYR A 6 -4.28 8.24 -12.26
C TYR A 6 -4.55 8.49 -13.74
N LYS A 7 -5.71 9.01 -14.04
CA LYS A 7 -6.14 9.39 -15.41
C LYS A 7 -5.91 8.28 -16.47
N ASN A 8 -5.90 7.03 -16.07
CA ASN A 8 -5.61 5.88 -16.94
C ASN A 8 -4.22 5.94 -17.63
N PHE A 9 -3.21 6.49 -16.95
CA PHE A 9 -1.84 6.55 -17.49
C PHE A 9 -1.16 5.18 -17.56
N GLY A 10 -1.76 4.16 -16.94
CA GLY A 10 -1.14 2.87 -16.75
C GLY A 10 -0.29 2.81 -15.48
N THR A 11 0.01 1.59 -15.05
CA THR A 11 0.63 1.34 -13.74
C THR A 11 2.00 1.99 -13.60
N ALA A 12 2.89 1.84 -14.59
CA ALA A 12 4.26 2.36 -14.51
C ALA A 12 4.31 3.89 -14.43
N ASP A 13 3.55 4.58 -15.29
CA ASP A 13 3.52 6.04 -15.33
C ASP A 13 2.83 6.62 -14.10
N SER A 14 1.77 5.96 -13.61
CA SER A 14 1.09 6.34 -12.37
C SER A 14 2.00 6.18 -11.15
N LYS A 15 2.77 5.09 -11.06
CA LYS A 15 3.78 4.88 -10.00
C LYS A 15 4.84 5.98 -10.01
N ALA A 16 5.41 6.28 -11.18
CA ALA A 16 6.42 7.32 -11.32
C ALA A 16 5.87 8.69 -10.91
N LEU A 17 4.70 9.06 -11.41
CA LEU A 17 4.04 10.32 -11.07
C LEU A 17 3.73 10.43 -9.57
N PHE A 18 3.25 9.33 -8.95
CA PHE A 18 2.96 9.29 -7.53
C PHE A 18 4.23 9.42 -6.67
N SER A 19 5.32 8.76 -7.07
CA SER A 19 6.63 8.88 -6.41
C SER A 19 7.18 10.30 -6.49
N ASP A 20 7.05 10.94 -7.64
CA ASP A 20 7.41 12.35 -7.83
C ASP A 20 6.58 13.28 -6.96
N ALA A 21 5.27 13.08 -6.91
CA ALA A 21 4.37 13.86 -6.07
C ALA A 21 4.73 13.73 -4.58
N MET A 22 5.06 12.51 -4.14
CA MET A 22 5.51 12.27 -2.76
C MET A 22 6.84 12.97 -2.49
N ALA A 23 7.81 12.88 -3.39
CA ALA A 23 9.12 13.51 -3.23
C ALA A 23 9.02 15.03 -3.08
N ILE A 24 8.27 15.71 -3.96
CA ILE A 24 8.11 17.18 -3.85
C ILE A 24 7.25 17.57 -2.64
N THR A 25 6.26 16.76 -2.26
CA THR A 25 5.45 16.99 -1.05
C THR A 25 6.32 16.90 0.20
N LEU A 26 7.13 15.85 0.36
CA LEU A 26 8.03 15.72 1.51
C LEU A 26 9.08 16.84 1.54
N TYR A 27 9.58 17.27 0.37
CA TYR A 27 10.48 18.41 0.30
C TYR A 27 9.82 19.70 0.80
N SER A 28 8.54 19.92 0.59
CA SER A 28 7.86 21.11 1.12
C SER A 28 7.94 21.22 2.64
N TYR A 29 8.27 20.12 3.33
CA TYR A 29 8.51 20.04 4.78
C TYR A 29 10.00 20.00 5.16
N HIS A 30 10.91 20.43 4.28
CA HIS A 30 12.36 20.31 4.48
C HIS A 30 12.91 20.97 5.75
N ASN A 31 12.14 21.84 6.38
CA ASN A 31 12.50 22.51 7.63
C ASN A 31 11.70 22.00 8.85
N LEU A 32 10.93 20.90 8.71
CA LEU A 32 10.27 20.26 9.84
C LEU A 32 11.24 19.41 10.65
N ASP A 33 11.01 19.41 11.95
CA ASP A 33 11.64 18.51 12.88
C ASP A 33 10.89 17.17 12.92
N ASN A 34 11.62 16.09 12.63
CA ASN A 34 11.09 14.73 12.67
C ASN A 34 11.24 14.07 14.06
N GLY A 35 11.61 14.82 15.10
CA GLY A 35 11.87 14.28 16.44
C GLY A 35 10.68 13.56 17.05
N PHE A 36 9.47 14.01 16.73
CA PHE A 36 8.29 13.30 17.20
C PHE A 36 8.09 11.96 16.49
N ALA A 37 8.27 11.91 15.18
CA ALA A 37 8.17 10.66 14.43
C ALA A 37 9.23 9.65 14.91
N ALA A 38 10.47 10.08 15.11
CA ALA A 38 11.54 9.26 15.66
C ALA A 38 11.25 8.83 17.12
N GLY A 39 10.78 9.76 17.95
CA GLY A 39 10.37 9.45 19.32
C GLY A 39 9.23 8.44 19.39
N TYR A 40 8.24 8.58 18.53
CA TYR A 40 7.15 7.61 18.40
C TYR A 40 7.69 6.24 17.98
N GLN A 41 8.50 6.19 16.94
CA GLN A 41 9.05 4.93 16.43
C GLN A 41 9.75 4.14 17.54
N HIS A 42 10.58 4.79 18.37
CA HIS A 42 11.38 4.11 19.40
C HIS A 42 10.66 3.91 20.73
N ASN A 43 9.77 4.80 21.13
CA ASN A 43 9.17 4.79 22.47
C ASN A 43 7.67 4.49 22.47
N GLY A 44 6.98 4.68 21.36
CA GLY A 44 5.54 4.48 21.22
C GLY A 44 4.69 5.48 21.98
N PHE A 45 3.40 5.17 22.03
CA PHE A 45 2.41 5.84 22.87
C PHE A 45 2.20 5.10 24.21
N GLY A 46 1.35 5.61 25.03
CA GLY A 46 1.06 5.00 26.32
C GLY A 46 2.13 5.32 27.35
N ILE A 47 2.73 4.30 27.95
CA ILE A 47 3.82 4.48 28.92
C ILE A 47 5.05 5.13 28.25
N GLY A 48 5.22 4.91 26.96
CA GLY A 48 6.29 5.52 26.16
C GLY A 48 6.07 6.99 25.81
N LEU A 49 4.84 7.54 25.91
CA LEU A 49 4.55 8.91 25.53
C LEU A 49 5.46 9.97 26.17
N PRO A 50 5.81 9.91 27.46
CA PRO A 50 6.76 10.86 28.03
C PRO A 50 8.14 10.82 27.38
N ALA A 51 8.64 9.61 27.05
CA ALA A 51 9.90 9.46 26.35
C ALA A 51 9.81 9.95 24.91
N THR A 52 8.70 9.70 24.21
CA THR A 52 8.42 10.24 22.88
C THR A 52 8.44 11.77 22.88
N LEU A 53 7.78 12.40 23.85
CA LEU A 53 7.79 13.86 23.99
C LEU A 53 9.19 14.40 24.34
N VAL A 54 9.92 13.73 25.21
CA VAL A 54 11.32 14.11 25.51
C VAL A 54 12.21 13.98 24.26
N THR A 55 12.08 12.91 23.48
CA THR A 55 12.81 12.74 22.22
C THR A 55 12.45 13.85 21.23
N ALA A 56 11.16 14.20 21.14
CA ALA A 56 10.71 15.32 20.32
C ALA A 56 11.32 16.65 20.77
N LEU A 57 11.40 16.90 22.09
CA LEU A 57 11.96 18.14 22.66
C LEU A 57 13.47 18.23 22.54
N LEU A 58 14.18 17.12 22.70
CA LEU A 58 15.65 17.10 22.68
C LEU A 58 16.21 16.93 21.26
N GLY A 59 15.36 16.63 20.28
CA GLY A 59 15.78 16.18 18.97
C GLY A 59 16.35 14.77 19.04
N GLY A 60 15.72 13.78 18.42
CA GLY A 60 16.31 12.44 18.28
C GLY A 60 17.63 12.47 17.49
N THR A 61 18.26 11.32 17.35
CA THR A 61 19.54 11.19 16.60
C THR A 61 19.45 11.68 15.16
N ASP A 62 18.23 11.66 14.57
CA ASP A 62 17.94 12.06 13.19
C ASP A 62 17.10 13.34 13.11
N SER A 63 16.81 13.98 14.23
CA SER A 63 15.99 15.17 14.32
C SER A 63 16.75 16.34 14.92
N GLN A 64 16.28 17.48 14.59
CA GLN A 64 16.86 18.76 14.94
C GLN A 64 16.21 19.28 16.19
N GLY A 65 17.01 19.54 17.18
CA GLY A 65 16.56 20.03 18.48
C GLY A 65 15.56 21.15 18.40
N VAL A 66 14.48 20.93 19.09
CA VAL A 66 13.30 21.74 19.15
C VAL A 66 13.26 22.57 20.41
N ILE A 67 14.37 22.70 21.10
CA ILE A 67 14.45 23.60 22.24
C ILE A 67 14.53 25.03 21.70
N PRO A 68 13.63 25.94 22.12
CA PRO A 68 13.75 27.34 21.76
C PRO A 68 15.14 27.87 22.07
N GLY A 69 15.87 28.35 21.06
CA GLY A 69 17.24 28.87 21.22
C GLY A 69 18.36 27.88 20.86
N ILE A 70 18.08 26.62 20.60
CA ILE A 70 19.07 25.71 20.00
C ILE A 70 19.07 25.96 18.48
N PRO A 71 20.27 26.12 17.87
CA PRO A 71 20.37 26.38 16.44
C PRO A 71 19.73 25.26 15.61
N TRP A 72 19.04 25.64 14.55
CA TRP A 72 18.64 24.76 13.46
C TRP A 72 19.86 23.92 12.98
N ASN A 73 19.69 22.62 12.77
CA ASN A 73 20.73 21.82 12.17
C ASN A 73 20.62 21.90 10.63
N PRO A 74 21.57 22.49 9.94
CA PRO A 74 21.54 22.64 8.48
C PRO A 74 21.60 21.30 7.73
N ASP A 75 21.92 20.20 8.40
CA ASP A 75 22.11 18.91 7.77
C ASP A 75 20.78 18.28 7.30
N SER A 76 19.64 18.50 7.98
CA SER A 76 18.36 17.95 7.51
C SER A 76 17.80 18.68 6.29
N GLU A 77 18.04 19.98 6.23
CA GLU A 77 17.70 20.73 5.02
C GLU A 77 18.51 20.23 3.83
N LYS A 78 19.79 19.95 4.07
CA LYS A 78 20.66 19.33 3.07
C LYS A 78 20.18 17.92 2.69
N LEU A 79 19.81 17.10 3.65
CA LEU A 79 19.27 15.75 3.39
C LEU A 79 17.97 15.80 2.58
N ALA A 80 17.03 16.69 2.93
CA ALA A 80 15.80 16.88 2.17
C ALA A 80 16.08 17.36 0.73
N LEU A 81 17.02 18.30 0.58
CA LEU A 81 17.45 18.78 -0.74
C LEU A 81 18.14 17.69 -1.56
N ASP A 82 18.98 16.88 -0.94
CA ASP A 82 19.67 15.76 -1.60
C ASP A 82 18.65 14.70 -2.02
N ALA A 83 17.67 14.38 -1.17
CA ALA A 83 16.61 13.42 -1.49
C ALA A 83 15.73 13.88 -2.67
N VAL A 84 15.29 15.13 -2.68
CA VAL A 84 14.46 15.64 -3.79
C VAL A 84 15.26 15.73 -5.09
N LYS A 85 16.58 16.01 -5.03
CA LYS A 85 17.48 15.96 -6.18
C LYS A 85 17.70 14.55 -6.70
N GLN A 86 17.78 13.55 -5.83
CA GLN A 86 17.84 12.14 -6.25
C GLN A 86 16.57 11.74 -7.02
N ALA A 87 15.42 12.30 -6.66
CA ALA A 87 14.17 12.15 -7.41
C ALA A 87 14.13 13.00 -8.69
N GLY A 88 15.20 13.70 -9.03
CA GLY A 88 15.34 14.50 -10.26
C GLY A 88 14.82 15.93 -10.15
N TRP A 89 14.35 16.37 -8.99
CA TRP A 89 13.79 17.70 -8.78
C TRP A 89 14.80 18.69 -8.22
N THR A 90 14.75 19.92 -8.70
CA THR A 90 15.60 21.03 -8.22
C THR A 90 14.72 22.24 -7.89
N PRO A 91 14.87 22.85 -6.70
CA PRO A 91 14.13 24.06 -6.35
C PRO A 91 14.39 25.20 -7.33
N ILE A 92 13.34 25.92 -7.70
CA ILE A 92 13.37 27.11 -8.56
C ILE A 92 13.28 28.34 -7.66
N THR A 93 14.21 29.26 -7.82
CA THR A 93 14.29 30.47 -7.00
C THR A 93 13.35 31.57 -7.48
N ALA A 94 13.00 32.52 -6.58
CA ALA A 94 12.22 33.71 -6.93
C ALA A 94 12.85 34.51 -8.09
N SER A 95 14.18 34.61 -8.10
CA SER A 95 14.91 35.31 -9.18
C SER A 95 14.73 34.65 -10.54
N GLN A 96 14.70 33.31 -10.60
CA GLN A 96 14.45 32.56 -11.85
C GLN A 96 13.02 32.77 -12.35
N LEU A 97 12.05 32.87 -11.45
CA LEU A 97 10.65 33.15 -11.79
C LEU A 97 10.38 34.61 -12.13
N GLY A 98 11.28 35.53 -11.77
CA GLY A 98 11.02 36.97 -11.82
C GLY A 98 10.02 37.44 -10.74
N TYR A 99 9.85 36.66 -9.68
CA TYR A 99 8.93 36.96 -8.57
C TYR A 99 9.58 37.88 -7.53
N ASP A 100 8.89 38.94 -7.16
CA ASP A 100 9.34 39.98 -6.20
C ASP A 100 8.62 39.92 -4.84
N GLY A 101 7.76 38.92 -4.65
CA GLY A 101 7.01 38.74 -3.41
C GLY A 101 7.83 38.10 -2.28
N LYS A 102 7.16 37.71 -1.20
CA LYS A 102 7.82 37.23 0.02
C LYS A 102 8.38 35.83 -0.15
N THR A 103 9.69 35.71 0.10
CA THR A 103 10.39 34.41 0.24
C THR A 103 11.26 34.44 1.49
N ASP A 104 11.64 33.26 2.01
CA ASP A 104 12.69 33.16 3.02
C ASP A 104 14.08 32.94 2.39
N ALA A 105 15.11 32.82 3.23
CA ALA A 105 16.48 32.58 2.80
C ALA A 105 16.68 31.19 2.16
N ARG A 106 15.72 30.30 2.27
CA ARG A 106 15.72 28.93 1.75
C ARG A 106 15.07 28.80 0.39
N GLY A 107 14.28 29.84 -0.01
CA GLY A 107 13.58 29.87 -1.28
C GLY A 107 12.10 29.48 -1.18
N THR A 108 11.59 29.21 0.04
CA THR A 108 10.17 28.98 0.26
C THR A 108 9.35 30.22 -0.07
N PHE A 109 8.27 30.06 -0.84
CA PHE A 109 7.36 31.16 -1.19
C PHE A 109 6.22 31.22 -0.18
N PHE A 110 5.87 32.43 0.26
CA PHE A 110 4.82 32.68 1.25
C PHE A 110 3.60 33.34 0.65
N GLY A 111 2.45 33.12 1.28
CA GLY A 111 1.20 33.74 0.87
C GLY A 111 1.26 35.26 0.91
N GLU A 112 0.62 35.90 -0.09
CA GLU A 112 0.73 37.33 -0.39
C GLU A 112 -0.24 38.18 0.43
N LYS A 113 -1.45 37.67 0.70
CA LYS A 113 -2.52 38.47 1.33
C LYS A 113 -2.61 38.25 2.83
N ALA A 114 -3.10 39.27 3.52
CA ALA A 114 -3.44 39.18 4.95
C ALA A 114 -4.42 38.00 5.17
N GLY A 115 -4.15 37.17 6.16
CA GLY A 115 -4.90 35.95 6.45
C GLY A 115 -4.35 34.70 5.75
N TYR A 116 -3.39 34.86 4.80
CA TYR A 116 -2.73 33.75 4.09
C TYR A 116 -1.20 33.80 4.22
N THR A 117 -0.66 34.67 5.04
CA THR A 117 0.79 34.93 5.13
C THR A 117 1.60 33.76 5.69
N THR A 118 0.95 32.77 6.27
CA THR A 118 1.55 31.51 6.74
C THR A 118 1.50 30.40 5.69
N ALA A 119 0.70 30.57 4.63
CA ALA A 119 0.67 29.63 3.51
C ALA A 119 2.05 29.55 2.85
N GLN A 120 2.51 28.33 2.52
CA GLN A 120 3.83 28.09 1.96
C GLN A 120 3.73 27.17 0.75
N VAL A 121 4.60 27.41 -0.23
CA VAL A 121 4.71 26.59 -1.44
C VAL A 121 6.16 26.55 -1.92
N GLU A 122 6.57 25.40 -2.43
CA GLU A 122 7.85 25.22 -3.12
C GLU A 122 7.59 25.08 -4.62
N ILE A 123 8.45 25.68 -5.44
CA ILE A 123 8.45 25.54 -6.89
C ILE A 123 9.72 24.79 -7.30
N LEU A 124 9.55 23.71 -8.04
CA LEU A 124 10.64 22.82 -8.42
C LEU A 124 10.63 22.58 -9.93
N GLY A 125 11.76 22.18 -10.48
CA GLY A 125 11.89 21.81 -11.89
C GLY A 125 12.66 20.52 -12.06
N LYS A 126 12.27 19.72 -13.05
CA LYS A 126 13.12 18.67 -13.63
C LYS A 126 13.76 19.18 -14.91
N TYR A 127 14.98 18.74 -15.14
CA TYR A 127 15.78 19.17 -16.27
C TYR A 127 16.35 17.95 -17.02
N ASP A 128 16.41 18.05 -18.34
CA ASP A 128 17.08 17.06 -19.17
C ASP A 128 18.63 17.14 -19.03
N ALA A 129 19.33 16.23 -19.68
CA ALA A 129 20.79 16.19 -19.66
C ALA A 129 21.45 17.42 -20.30
N GLN A 130 20.69 18.21 -21.09
CA GLN A 130 21.12 19.45 -21.73
C GLN A 130 20.80 20.68 -20.88
N GLY A 131 20.09 20.49 -19.76
CA GLY A 131 19.71 21.56 -18.85
C GLY A 131 18.40 22.28 -19.24
N HIS A 132 17.62 21.74 -20.16
CA HIS A 132 16.30 22.28 -20.46
C HIS A 132 15.28 21.79 -19.44
N LEU A 133 14.41 22.70 -19.01
CA LEU A 133 13.31 22.37 -18.11
C LEU A 133 12.29 21.46 -18.82
N THR A 134 11.98 20.31 -18.24
CA THR A 134 11.05 19.33 -18.80
C THR A 134 9.75 19.24 -18.02
N GLU A 135 9.80 19.47 -16.70
CA GLU A 135 8.64 19.42 -15.83
C GLU A 135 8.73 20.48 -14.73
N LEU A 136 7.56 20.93 -14.25
CA LEU A 136 7.41 21.81 -13.09
C LEU A 136 6.66 21.13 -11.96
N GLY A 137 7.17 21.25 -10.73
CA GLY A 137 6.52 20.85 -9.49
C GLY A 137 6.02 22.07 -8.72
N VAL A 138 4.78 22.02 -8.24
CA VAL A 138 4.19 22.97 -7.31
C VAL A 138 3.81 22.22 -6.06
N ALA A 139 4.59 22.35 -4.99
CA ALA A 139 4.43 21.59 -3.76
C ALA A 139 3.91 22.49 -2.63
N PHE A 140 2.62 22.36 -2.32
CA PHE A 140 2.01 23.10 -1.22
C PHE A 140 2.30 22.41 0.11
N ARG A 141 2.80 23.19 1.06
CA ARG A 141 3.03 22.75 2.42
C ARG A 141 1.72 22.77 3.20
N GLY A 142 1.54 21.81 4.10
CA GLY A 142 0.50 21.85 5.11
C GLY A 142 0.79 22.90 6.18
N THR A 143 -0.08 22.95 7.18
CA THR A 143 0.09 23.86 8.29
C THR A 143 1.41 23.64 8.98
N SER A 144 2.18 24.70 9.08
CA SER A 144 3.37 24.72 9.89
C SER A 144 3.65 26.15 10.32
N GLY A 145 3.70 26.39 11.62
CA GLY A 145 4.16 27.65 12.17
C GLY A 145 5.64 27.91 11.85
N PRO A 146 6.16 29.10 12.15
CA PRO A 146 7.54 29.46 11.80
C PRO A 146 8.63 28.66 12.53
N ARG A 147 8.28 27.88 13.53
CA ARG A 147 9.18 26.96 14.30
C ARG A 147 8.34 25.99 15.09
N GLU A 148 7.86 24.98 14.44
CA GLU A 148 6.98 24.03 15.09
C GLU A 148 7.73 22.98 15.82
N ASN A 149 7.67 23.16 17.07
CA ASN A 149 8.52 22.49 18.00
C ASN A 149 7.75 21.62 18.98
N LEU A 150 6.44 21.68 18.95
CA LEU A 150 5.61 20.85 19.81
C LEU A 150 4.40 20.39 19.02
N ILE A 151 4.16 19.09 19.05
CA ILE A 151 2.94 18.50 18.48
C ILE A 151 1.67 19.19 18.96
N LEU A 152 1.65 19.64 20.22
CA LEU A 152 0.50 20.35 20.76
C LEU A 152 0.29 21.70 20.06
N ASP A 153 1.36 22.38 19.64
CA ASP A 153 1.27 23.60 18.84
C ASP A 153 0.87 23.26 17.41
N SER A 154 1.46 22.24 16.80
CA SER A 154 1.11 21.78 15.45
C SER A 154 -0.32 21.23 15.39
N ILE A 155 -0.75 20.44 16.37
CA ILE A 155 -2.15 19.98 16.47
C ILE A 155 -3.06 21.16 16.77
N GLY A 156 -2.67 22.08 17.65
CA GLY A 156 -3.41 23.30 17.96
C GLY A 156 -3.54 24.19 16.74
N ASP A 157 -2.48 24.36 15.96
CA ASP A 157 -2.48 25.14 14.73
C ASP A 157 -3.30 24.45 13.64
N VAL A 158 -3.17 23.13 13.46
CA VAL A 158 -4.03 22.37 12.54
C VAL A 158 -5.48 22.46 12.96
N ILE A 159 -5.81 22.33 14.25
CA ILE A 159 -7.18 22.52 14.75
C ILE A 159 -7.64 23.96 14.55
N ASN A 160 -6.80 24.95 14.82
CA ASN A 160 -7.12 26.35 14.61
C ASN A 160 -7.26 26.69 13.13
N ASP A 161 -6.41 26.13 12.27
CA ASP A 161 -6.50 26.35 10.83
C ASP A 161 -7.66 25.58 10.22
N LEU A 162 -7.96 24.38 10.70
CA LEU A 162 -9.20 23.67 10.39
C LEU A 162 -10.41 24.48 10.87
N LEU A 163 -10.39 25.02 12.09
CA LEU A 163 -11.45 25.88 12.62
C LEU A 163 -11.53 27.23 11.86
N ALA A 164 -10.42 27.79 11.41
CA ALA A 164 -10.39 28.98 10.57
C ALA A 164 -10.83 28.67 9.13
N ALA A 165 -10.59 27.47 8.62
CA ALA A 165 -11.13 26.97 7.36
C ALA A 165 -12.65 26.73 7.40
N PHE A 166 -13.25 26.62 8.60
CA PHE A 166 -14.71 26.67 8.83
C PHE A 166 -15.30 28.07 8.74
N GLY A 167 -14.47 29.08 8.53
CA GLY A 167 -14.88 30.44 8.19
C GLY A 167 -15.77 30.49 6.95
N PRO A 168 -15.77 31.54 6.17
CA PRO A 168 -16.66 31.68 5.03
C PRO A 168 -16.58 30.46 4.11
N LYS A 169 -17.73 29.97 3.64
CA LYS A 169 -17.88 28.78 2.73
C LYS A 169 -16.93 28.78 1.52
N ASP A 170 -16.33 29.90 1.18
CA ASP A 170 -15.44 30.09 0.03
C ASP A 170 -13.94 30.08 0.39
N TYR A 171 -13.57 29.93 1.67
CA TYR A 171 -12.15 29.98 2.07
C TYR A 171 -11.34 28.86 1.41
N ALA A 172 -11.74 27.63 1.63
CA ALA A 172 -11.05 26.47 1.06
C ALA A 172 -11.01 26.53 -0.48
N LYS A 173 -12.14 26.90 -1.10
CA LYS A 173 -12.26 26.99 -2.56
C LYS A 173 -11.34 28.02 -3.19
N ASN A 174 -11.18 29.18 -2.54
CA ASN A 174 -10.40 30.29 -3.07
C ASN A 174 -8.97 30.35 -2.52
N TYR A 175 -8.59 29.42 -1.64
CA TYR A 175 -7.34 29.44 -0.88
C TYR A 175 -6.11 29.77 -1.74
N VAL A 176 -5.86 29.02 -2.78
CA VAL A 176 -4.67 29.20 -3.63
C VAL A 176 -4.73 30.50 -4.42
N GLY A 177 -5.91 30.87 -4.91
CA GLY A 177 -6.08 32.12 -5.65
C GLY A 177 -5.86 33.38 -4.81
N GLU A 178 -6.11 33.30 -3.50
CA GLU A 178 -5.88 34.39 -2.55
C GLU A 178 -4.45 34.38 -2.00
N ALA A 179 -3.89 33.19 -1.73
CA ALA A 179 -2.55 33.05 -1.17
C ALA A 179 -1.43 33.29 -2.20
N PHE A 180 -1.57 32.75 -3.42
CA PHE A 180 -0.47 32.62 -4.39
C PHE A 180 -0.83 33.12 -5.80
N GLY A 181 -1.83 34.00 -5.92
CA GLY A 181 -2.35 34.42 -7.23
C GLY A 181 -1.29 35.00 -8.16
N ASN A 182 -0.41 35.90 -7.67
CA ASN A 182 0.65 36.53 -8.46
C ASN A 182 1.80 35.53 -8.73
N LEU A 183 2.28 34.83 -7.70
CA LEU A 183 3.32 33.80 -7.85
C LEU A 183 2.97 32.81 -8.98
N LEU A 184 1.73 32.31 -9.00
CA LEU A 184 1.31 31.34 -10.02
C LEU A 184 1.19 31.96 -11.42
N ASN A 185 0.96 33.27 -11.54
CA ASN A 185 1.08 33.95 -12.84
C ASN A 185 2.55 33.97 -13.32
N ASP A 186 3.51 34.22 -12.42
CA ASP A 186 4.94 34.19 -12.75
C ASP A 186 5.41 32.77 -13.10
N VAL A 187 4.91 31.76 -12.38
CA VAL A 187 5.13 30.34 -12.72
C VAL A 187 4.62 30.02 -14.13
N VAL A 188 3.44 30.50 -14.52
CA VAL A 188 2.90 30.33 -15.88
C VAL A 188 3.78 31.02 -16.91
N ALA A 189 4.23 32.24 -16.65
CA ALA A 189 5.13 32.98 -17.56
C ALA A 189 6.45 32.22 -17.74
N PHE A 190 7.04 31.75 -16.65
CA PHE A 190 8.26 30.95 -16.64
C PHE A 190 8.10 29.63 -17.39
N ALA A 191 7.02 28.89 -17.14
CA ALA A 191 6.72 27.64 -17.83
C ALA A 191 6.64 27.83 -19.34
N LYS A 192 5.85 28.82 -19.80
CA LYS A 192 5.69 29.15 -21.22
C LYS A 192 6.99 29.57 -21.86
N ALA A 193 7.84 30.36 -21.18
CA ALA A 193 9.14 30.78 -21.67
C ALA A 193 10.10 29.59 -21.88
N ASN A 194 9.91 28.49 -21.14
CA ASN A 194 10.63 27.22 -21.25
C ASN A 194 9.93 26.19 -22.15
N GLY A 195 8.84 26.55 -22.83
CA GLY A 195 8.14 25.68 -23.77
C GLY A 195 7.20 24.68 -23.14
N LEU A 196 6.93 24.78 -21.82
CA LEU A 196 6.05 23.88 -21.09
C LEU A 196 4.57 24.25 -21.25
N SER A 197 3.72 23.24 -21.11
CA SER A 197 2.27 23.31 -21.03
C SER A 197 1.78 22.91 -19.63
N GLY A 198 0.48 23.03 -19.37
CA GLY A 198 -0.09 22.57 -18.12
C GLY A 198 0.09 21.07 -17.85
N LYS A 199 0.22 20.24 -18.89
CA LYS A 199 0.45 18.80 -18.75
C LYS A 199 1.80 18.45 -18.13
N ASP A 200 2.77 19.36 -18.28
CA ASP A 200 4.12 19.22 -17.77
C ASP A 200 4.25 19.75 -16.32
N VAL A 201 3.10 20.00 -15.66
CA VAL A 201 3.06 20.50 -14.28
C VAL A 201 2.47 19.46 -13.35
N LEU A 202 3.21 19.14 -12.28
CA LEU A 202 2.78 18.33 -11.16
C LEU A 202 2.48 19.23 -9.96
N VAL A 203 1.26 19.14 -9.44
CA VAL A 203 0.80 19.87 -8.25
C VAL A 203 0.55 18.88 -7.13
N SER A 204 1.22 19.06 -6.01
CA SER A 204 1.09 18.14 -4.89
C SER A 204 1.13 18.85 -3.54
N GLY A 205 0.69 18.18 -2.49
CA GLY A 205 0.69 18.71 -1.12
C GLY A 205 -0.02 17.78 -0.13
N HIS A 206 0.29 17.97 1.15
CA HIS A 206 -0.22 17.16 2.24
C HIS A 206 -0.97 18.04 3.24
N SER A 207 -2.01 17.53 3.88
CA SER A 207 -2.80 18.25 4.88
C SER A 207 -3.46 19.52 4.29
N LEU A 208 -3.25 20.69 4.83
CA LEU A 208 -3.68 21.96 4.21
C LEU A 208 -3.01 22.21 2.86
N GLY A 209 -1.82 21.65 2.61
CA GLY A 209 -1.24 21.59 1.26
C GLY A 209 -2.09 20.77 0.29
N GLY A 210 -2.68 19.66 0.77
CA GLY A 210 -3.66 18.88 0.02
C GLY A 210 -4.95 19.67 -0.28
N LEU A 211 -5.43 20.48 0.66
CA LEU A 211 -6.53 21.43 0.44
C LEU A 211 -6.14 22.44 -0.67
N ALA A 212 -4.91 22.96 -0.64
CA ALA A 212 -4.41 23.88 -1.66
C ALA A 212 -4.39 23.22 -3.05
N VAL A 213 -3.97 21.95 -3.16
CA VAL A 213 -4.03 21.18 -4.41
C VAL A 213 -5.46 21.12 -4.96
N ASN A 214 -6.43 20.77 -4.11
CA ASN A 214 -7.84 20.70 -4.50
C ASN A 214 -8.40 22.08 -4.89
N SER A 215 -8.06 23.14 -4.15
CA SER A 215 -8.40 24.52 -4.49
C SER A 215 -7.83 24.94 -5.85
N MET A 216 -6.55 24.63 -6.11
CA MET A 216 -5.91 24.96 -7.37
C MET A 216 -6.57 24.23 -8.56
N ALA A 217 -6.91 22.98 -8.40
CA ALA A 217 -7.62 22.20 -9.42
C ALA A 217 -8.98 22.82 -9.77
N ASP A 218 -9.77 23.22 -8.75
CA ASP A 218 -11.06 23.86 -8.94
C ASP A 218 -10.98 25.23 -9.63
N LEU A 219 -9.91 25.99 -9.35
CA LEU A 219 -9.68 27.31 -9.91
C LEU A 219 -9.02 27.26 -11.31
N SER A 220 -8.40 26.13 -11.68
CA SER A 220 -7.49 26.00 -12.83
C SER A 220 -8.09 26.39 -14.16
N GLY A 221 -9.38 26.14 -14.38
CA GLY A 221 -10.07 26.46 -15.65
C GLY A 221 -10.38 27.95 -15.83
N GLY A 222 -10.50 28.70 -14.73
CA GLY A 222 -10.89 30.12 -14.74
C GLY A 222 -9.79 31.10 -14.33
N LYS A 223 -8.72 30.62 -13.73
CA LYS A 223 -7.57 31.40 -13.27
C LYS A 223 -6.33 31.12 -14.11
N TRP A 224 -5.33 32.01 -14.04
CA TRP A 224 -4.01 31.83 -14.70
C TRP A 224 -4.11 31.54 -16.21
N GLY A 225 -5.13 32.09 -16.86
CA GLY A 225 -5.39 31.88 -18.28
C GLY A 225 -5.72 30.44 -18.67
N GLY A 226 -6.18 29.63 -17.71
CA GLY A 226 -6.48 28.20 -17.93
C GLY A 226 -5.25 27.30 -18.06
N PHE A 227 -4.06 27.82 -17.82
CA PHE A 227 -2.80 27.08 -18.03
C PHE A 227 -2.77 25.77 -17.25
N PHE A 228 -3.20 25.77 -15.98
CA PHE A 228 -3.17 24.60 -15.11
C PHE A 228 -4.37 23.65 -15.27
N ALA A 229 -5.25 23.88 -16.25
CA ALA A 229 -6.46 23.06 -16.43
C ALA A 229 -6.16 21.57 -16.68
N ASP A 230 -5.03 21.28 -17.32
CA ASP A 230 -4.58 19.93 -17.69
C ASP A 230 -3.43 19.40 -16.82
N SER A 231 -3.07 20.11 -15.75
CA SER A 231 -2.00 19.69 -14.82
C SER A 231 -2.33 18.40 -14.09
N ASN A 232 -1.29 17.76 -13.55
CA ASN A 232 -1.41 16.59 -12.70
C ASN A 232 -1.55 17.01 -11.23
N TYR A 233 -2.58 16.51 -10.56
CA TYR A 233 -2.92 16.89 -9.20
C TYR A 233 -2.98 15.68 -8.29
N ILE A 234 -2.10 15.62 -7.27
CA ILE A 234 -2.08 14.56 -6.28
C ILE A 234 -2.07 15.20 -4.88
N ALA A 235 -3.09 14.90 -4.09
CA ALA A 235 -3.25 15.45 -2.74
C ALA A 235 -3.20 14.35 -1.69
N TYR A 236 -2.38 14.53 -0.67
CA TYR A 236 -2.25 13.62 0.44
C TYR A 236 -2.94 14.20 1.68
N ALA A 237 -3.64 13.35 2.43
CA ALA A 237 -4.29 13.73 3.70
C ALA A 237 -5.17 14.99 3.62
N SER A 238 -5.73 15.28 2.45
CA SER A 238 -6.47 16.51 2.24
C SER A 238 -7.77 16.53 3.05
N PRO A 239 -8.05 17.59 3.82
CA PRO A 239 -9.32 17.73 4.52
C PRO A 239 -10.52 17.98 3.59
N THR A 240 -10.29 18.36 2.33
CA THR A 240 -11.31 18.64 1.32
C THR A 240 -11.04 17.86 0.05
N GLN A 241 -12.05 17.70 -0.78
CA GLN A 241 -11.95 17.09 -2.11
C GLN A 241 -12.40 18.10 -3.18
N SER A 242 -11.72 18.13 -4.31
CA SER A 242 -12.08 18.96 -5.47
C SER A 242 -13.52 18.64 -5.94
N SER A 243 -14.17 19.65 -6.51
CA SER A 243 -15.46 19.49 -7.18
C SER A 243 -15.34 18.74 -8.53
N THR A 244 -14.10 18.51 -8.98
CA THR A 244 -13.78 17.83 -10.24
C THR A 244 -13.00 16.54 -9.97
N ASP A 245 -13.06 15.57 -10.90
CA ASP A 245 -12.30 14.31 -10.80
C ASP A 245 -10.83 14.44 -11.25
N LYS A 246 -10.27 15.67 -11.23
CA LYS A 246 -8.90 15.94 -11.68
C LYS A 246 -7.85 15.58 -10.64
N VAL A 247 -8.22 15.55 -9.35
CA VAL A 247 -7.30 15.35 -8.24
C VAL A 247 -7.35 13.91 -7.78
N LEU A 248 -6.19 13.24 -7.72
CA LEU A 248 -6.07 12.01 -6.97
C LEU A 248 -5.90 12.38 -5.49
N ASN A 249 -6.95 12.17 -4.70
CA ASN A 249 -6.92 12.37 -3.25
C ASN A 249 -6.57 11.04 -2.57
N VAL A 250 -5.42 10.99 -1.91
CA VAL A 250 -4.92 9.81 -1.24
C VAL A 250 -4.86 10.05 0.26
N GLY A 251 -5.42 9.12 1.02
CA GLY A 251 -5.39 9.21 2.47
C GLY A 251 -5.50 7.87 3.16
N TYR A 252 -4.99 7.80 4.39
CA TYR A 252 -5.29 6.67 5.24
C TYR A 252 -6.73 6.74 5.72
N GLU A 253 -7.41 5.59 5.74
CA GLU A 253 -8.76 5.47 6.29
C GLU A 253 -8.83 5.97 7.74
N ASN A 254 -7.77 5.71 8.49
CA ASN A 254 -7.62 6.11 9.89
C ASN A 254 -6.86 7.44 10.09
N ASP A 255 -6.76 8.29 9.06
CA ASP A 255 -6.28 9.66 9.18
C ASP A 255 -7.43 10.58 9.64
N PRO A 256 -7.33 11.25 10.81
CA PRO A 256 -8.44 12.04 11.35
C PRO A 256 -8.75 13.32 10.54
N VAL A 257 -7.86 13.74 9.65
CA VAL A 257 -7.99 14.96 8.84
C VAL A 257 -8.52 14.66 7.44
N PHE A 258 -8.19 13.51 6.89
CA PHE A 258 -8.54 13.17 5.52
C PHE A 258 -10.05 13.24 5.28
N ARG A 259 -10.48 14.07 4.35
CA ARG A 259 -11.88 14.31 3.97
C ARG A 259 -12.78 14.76 5.14
N ALA A 260 -12.22 15.48 6.13
CA ALA A 260 -12.98 15.92 7.31
C ALA A 260 -13.86 17.14 7.06
N LEU A 261 -13.68 17.87 5.94
CA LEU A 261 -14.27 19.18 5.67
C LEU A 261 -15.01 19.32 4.34
N ASP A 262 -15.29 18.22 3.63
CA ASP A 262 -15.79 18.29 2.26
C ASP A 262 -17.29 18.61 2.20
N GLY A 263 -17.63 19.86 2.43
CA GLY A 263 -18.98 20.39 2.17
C GLY A 263 -20.01 20.14 3.25
N SER A 264 -19.66 19.48 4.34
CA SER A 264 -20.55 19.36 5.50
C SER A 264 -20.51 20.63 6.34
N THR A 265 -21.62 20.99 6.95
CA THR A 265 -21.62 21.94 8.06
C THR A 265 -20.91 21.27 9.22
N PHE A 266 -19.76 21.80 9.65
CA PHE A 266 -19.08 21.29 10.82
C PHE A 266 -20.01 21.31 12.04
N THR A 267 -20.22 20.14 12.58
CA THR A 267 -20.91 19.97 13.87
C THR A 267 -19.99 19.19 14.80
N GLY A 268 -20.19 19.27 16.11
CA GLY A 268 -19.44 18.42 17.05
C GLY A 268 -19.53 16.92 16.73
N ALA A 269 -20.55 16.50 15.97
CA ALA A 269 -20.71 15.13 15.49
C ALA A 269 -19.84 14.80 14.26
N SER A 270 -19.37 15.79 13.50
CA SER A 270 -18.47 15.58 12.35
C SER A 270 -17.00 15.40 12.78
N ILE A 271 -16.68 15.58 14.06
CA ILE A 271 -15.35 15.30 14.61
C ILE A 271 -15.13 13.79 14.63
N GLY A 272 -14.59 13.23 13.58
CA GLY A 272 -14.33 11.77 13.45
C GLY A 272 -15.17 11.07 12.39
N VAL A 273 -15.91 11.81 11.57
CA VAL A 273 -16.61 11.27 10.41
C VAL A 273 -15.99 11.86 9.15
N HIS A 274 -15.46 11.00 8.30
CA HIS A 274 -15.01 11.41 6.97
C HIS A 274 -16.21 11.64 6.06
N ASP A 275 -16.13 12.65 5.22
CA ASP A 275 -17.08 12.82 4.14
C ASP A 275 -17.00 11.67 3.13
N ALA A 276 -18.07 11.45 2.38
CA ALA A 276 -18.10 10.39 1.39
C ALA A 276 -16.98 10.56 0.35
N PRO A 277 -16.26 9.48 -0.03
CA PRO A 277 -15.22 9.56 -1.04
C PRO A 277 -15.81 9.89 -2.41
N LYS A 278 -15.14 10.77 -3.15
CA LYS A 278 -15.38 10.96 -4.58
C LYS A 278 -14.65 9.88 -5.38
N ALA A 279 -15.02 9.71 -6.64
CA ALA A 279 -14.40 8.70 -7.52
C ALA A 279 -12.88 8.86 -7.67
N SER A 280 -12.34 10.07 -7.41
CA SER A 280 -10.91 10.37 -7.43
C SER A 280 -10.19 10.12 -6.10
N ALA A 281 -10.89 9.65 -5.05
CA ALA A 281 -10.26 9.39 -3.75
C ALA A 281 -9.88 7.91 -3.60
N THR A 282 -8.73 7.67 -2.97
CA THR A 282 -8.28 6.36 -2.52
C THR A 282 -8.09 6.41 -1.01
N ASP A 283 -8.90 5.67 -0.26
CA ASP A 283 -8.98 5.71 1.19
C ASP A 283 -9.10 4.33 1.87
N ASN A 284 -8.91 3.25 1.12
CA ASN A 284 -8.92 1.89 1.66
C ASN A 284 -7.53 1.46 2.17
N ILE A 285 -6.67 2.43 2.49
CA ILE A 285 -5.33 2.19 3.02
C ILE A 285 -5.33 2.53 4.51
N VAL A 286 -4.92 1.60 5.35
CA VAL A 286 -4.82 1.78 6.80
C VAL A 286 -3.36 1.86 7.23
N SER A 287 -3.00 2.91 7.98
CA SER A 287 -1.73 2.96 8.72
C SER A 287 -1.90 2.26 10.04
N PHE A 288 -1.49 0.99 10.12
CA PHE A 288 -1.66 0.16 11.32
C PHE A 288 -0.63 0.54 12.38
N ASN A 289 -1.01 1.45 13.26
CA ASN A 289 -0.15 2.06 14.27
C ASN A 289 -0.56 1.66 15.71
N ASP A 290 0.05 2.27 16.73
CA ASP A 290 -0.17 1.94 18.14
C ASP A 290 -1.61 2.16 18.62
N HIS A 291 -2.45 2.85 17.85
CA HIS A 291 -3.88 2.91 18.15
C HIS A 291 -4.51 1.52 18.21
N TYR A 292 -4.05 0.61 17.36
CA TYR A 292 -4.51 -0.79 17.32
C TYR A 292 -3.83 -1.70 18.37
N ALA A 293 -2.73 -1.25 18.95
CA ALA A 293 -1.93 -2.03 19.88
C ALA A 293 -2.43 -1.98 21.33
N SER A 294 -3.13 -0.92 21.72
CA SER A 294 -3.41 -0.63 23.12
C SER A 294 -4.88 -0.33 23.40
N THR A 295 -5.50 -1.17 24.22
CA THR A 295 -6.86 -0.91 24.75
C THR A 295 -6.92 0.31 25.68
N ALA A 296 -5.80 0.76 26.24
CA ALA A 296 -5.75 1.89 27.18
C ALA A 296 -5.99 3.25 26.51
N TRP A 297 -5.67 3.38 25.23
CA TRP A 297 -5.85 4.61 24.45
C TRP A 297 -7.12 4.62 23.61
N ASN A 298 -7.78 3.47 23.46
CA ASN A 298 -9.08 3.35 22.80
C ASN A 298 -10.27 3.85 23.64
N LEU A 299 -10.00 4.51 24.77
CA LEU A 299 -11.04 5.16 25.59
C LEU A 299 -11.70 6.35 24.89
N LEU A 300 -11.02 6.94 23.92
CA LEU A 300 -11.58 7.97 23.06
C LEU A 300 -11.89 7.38 21.69
N PRO A 301 -13.08 7.65 21.13
CA PRO A 301 -13.38 7.21 19.78
C PRO A 301 -12.37 7.83 18.80
N TYR A 302 -12.17 7.16 17.68
CA TYR A 302 -11.43 7.71 16.55
C TYR A 302 -11.95 9.13 16.25
N SER A 303 -11.08 10.12 16.34
CA SER A 303 -11.44 11.52 16.10
C SER A 303 -10.22 12.42 16.04
N ILE A 304 -10.41 13.62 15.51
CA ILE A 304 -9.41 14.69 15.54
C ILE A 304 -8.92 15.04 16.97
N LEU A 305 -9.69 14.70 18.01
CA LEU A 305 -9.31 14.90 19.40
C LEU A 305 -8.51 13.73 20.00
N ASN A 306 -8.37 12.63 19.27
CA ASN A 306 -7.62 11.45 19.72
C ASN A 306 -6.19 11.54 19.21
N ILE A 307 -5.24 11.96 20.07
CA ILE A 307 -3.83 12.17 19.70
C ILE A 307 -3.18 10.94 19.04
N PRO A 308 -3.34 9.69 19.51
CA PRO A 308 -2.82 8.51 18.84
C PRO A 308 -3.20 8.38 17.36
N THR A 309 -4.36 8.85 16.95
CA THR A 309 -4.81 8.79 15.55
C THR A 309 -4.04 9.73 14.64
N TRP A 310 -3.40 10.78 15.19
CA TRP A 310 -2.59 11.73 14.41
C TRP A 310 -1.30 11.15 13.86
N ILE A 311 -0.86 9.96 14.32
CA ILE A 311 0.28 9.27 13.73
C ILE A 311 0.02 8.98 12.24
N SER A 312 -1.19 8.56 11.90
CA SER A 312 -1.56 8.34 10.50
C SER A 312 -1.61 9.62 9.65
N HIS A 313 -1.65 10.80 10.29
CA HIS A 313 -1.63 12.10 9.58
C HIS A 313 -0.24 12.68 9.36
N LEU A 314 0.81 12.13 9.98
CA LEU A 314 2.15 12.70 9.84
C LEU A 314 2.68 12.59 8.40
N PRO A 315 3.33 13.65 7.85
CA PRO A 315 3.93 13.60 6.52
C PRO A 315 4.92 12.44 6.36
N THR A 316 5.69 12.15 7.42
CA THR A 316 6.66 11.02 7.45
C THR A 316 5.97 9.67 7.40
N ALA A 317 4.82 9.50 8.06
CA ALA A 317 4.02 8.28 7.98
C ALA A 317 3.43 8.07 6.58
N TYR A 318 3.00 9.18 5.92
CA TYR A 318 2.59 9.15 4.52
C TYR A 318 3.75 8.77 3.61
N GLY A 319 4.89 9.44 3.74
CA GLY A 319 6.07 9.17 2.91
C GLY A 319 6.52 7.72 3.01
N ASP A 320 6.70 7.20 4.21
CA ASP A 320 7.14 5.83 4.42
C ASP A 320 6.08 4.82 3.95
N GLY A 321 4.86 4.92 4.43
CA GLY A 321 3.82 3.94 4.14
C GLY A 321 3.41 3.90 2.67
N MET A 322 3.24 5.07 2.03
CA MET A 322 2.86 5.12 0.61
C MET A 322 3.99 4.63 -0.31
N ASN A 323 5.25 4.89 0.03
CA ASN A 323 6.39 4.33 -0.69
C ASN A 323 6.43 2.79 -0.56
N ARG A 324 6.16 2.26 0.64
CA ARG A 324 6.07 0.80 0.82
C ARG A 324 4.97 0.17 -0.03
N VAL A 325 3.83 0.85 -0.18
CA VAL A 325 2.76 0.39 -1.10
C VAL A 325 3.24 0.37 -2.54
N ILE A 326 3.93 1.43 -3.00
CA ILE A 326 4.50 1.50 -4.36
C ILE A 326 5.51 0.38 -4.60
N ASP A 327 6.36 0.11 -3.62
CA ASP A 327 7.45 -0.87 -3.71
C ASP A 327 7.00 -2.30 -3.45
N SER A 328 5.75 -2.50 -3.01
CA SER A 328 5.19 -3.82 -2.73
C SER A 328 5.23 -4.72 -3.96
N LYS A 329 5.56 -5.98 -3.73
CA LYS A 329 5.50 -7.04 -4.75
C LYS A 329 4.07 -7.29 -5.24
N PHE A 330 3.09 -6.86 -4.47
CA PHE A 330 1.68 -7.00 -4.80
C PHE A 330 1.06 -5.76 -5.45
N TYR A 331 1.83 -4.68 -5.67
CA TYR A 331 1.27 -3.42 -6.19
C TYR A 331 0.44 -3.63 -7.47
N ASP A 332 0.95 -4.44 -8.39
CA ASP A 332 0.31 -4.68 -9.70
C ASP A 332 -0.98 -5.54 -9.61
N LEU A 333 -1.22 -6.15 -8.44
CA LEU A 333 -2.45 -6.86 -8.11
C LEU A 333 -3.49 -5.95 -7.45
N THR A 334 -3.11 -4.76 -7.02
CA THR A 334 -4.02 -3.81 -6.36
C THR A 334 -4.85 -3.04 -7.36
N SER A 335 -5.97 -2.54 -6.88
CA SER A 335 -6.83 -1.57 -7.55
C SER A 335 -7.13 -0.41 -6.62
N ARG A 336 -7.84 0.59 -7.10
CA ARG A 336 -8.25 1.73 -6.28
C ARG A 336 -9.08 1.33 -5.05
N ASP A 337 -9.85 0.25 -5.15
CA ASP A 337 -10.75 -0.22 -4.10
C ASP A 337 -10.12 -1.32 -3.22
N SER A 338 -8.85 -1.69 -3.47
CA SER A 338 -8.17 -2.71 -2.67
C SER A 338 -7.92 -2.25 -1.25
N THR A 339 -8.23 -3.10 -0.28
CA THR A 339 -7.87 -2.89 1.13
C THR A 339 -6.39 -3.14 1.33
N ILE A 340 -5.66 -2.13 1.80
CA ILE A 340 -4.22 -2.20 2.04
C ILE A 340 -3.92 -1.80 3.49
N ILE A 341 -3.26 -2.67 4.23
CA ILE A 341 -2.82 -2.42 5.59
C ILE A 341 -1.31 -2.24 5.59
N VAL A 342 -0.82 -1.11 6.06
CA VAL A 342 0.61 -0.82 6.15
C VAL A 342 1.04 -0.83 7.61
N ALA A 343 1.99 -1.69 7.97
CA ALA A 343 2.52 -1.76 9.32
C ALA A 343 3.24 -0.46 9.72
N ASN A 344 2.78 0.20 10.77
CA ASN A 344 3.35 1.45 11.29
C ASN A 344 3.37 1.47 12.83
N LEU A 345 3.65 0.30 13.41
CA LEU A 345 3.77 0.15 14.86
C LEU A 345 5.12 0.69 15.36
N SER A 346 5.11 1.27 16.55
CA SER A 346 6.36 1.57 17.27
C SER A 346 7.09 0.29 17.67
N ASP A 347 8.41 0.39 17.92
CA ASP A 347 9.23 -0.75 18.33
C ASP A 347 8.66 -1.50 19.55
N PRO A 348 8.19 -0.83 20.63
CA PRO A 348 7.58 -1.53 21.76
C PRO A 348 6.26 -2.24 21.43
N ALA A 349 5.44 -1.68 20.55
CA ALA A 349 4.16 -2.25 20.17
C ALA A 349 4.32 -3.42 19.21
N ARG A 350 5.26 -3.32 18.28
CA ARG A 350 5.55 -4.30 17.22
C ARG A 350 5.87 -5.70 17.78
N ALA A 351 6.57 -5.77 18.89
CA ALA A 351 6.96 -7.04 19.50
C ALA A 351 5.77 -7.93 19.95
N ASN A 352 4.59 -7.34 20.14
CA ASN A 352 3.46 -8.03 20.75
C ASN A 352 2.11 -7.79 20.03
N THR A 353 2.11 -7.03 18.93
CA THR A 353 0.87 -6.67 18.23
C THR A 353 0.89 -7.23 16.82
N TRP A 354 -0.14 -7.98 16.50
CA TRP A 354 -0.34 -8.51 15.15
C TRP A 354 -0.93 -7.43 14.24
N VAL A 355 -0.22 -7.13 13.16
CA VAL A 355 -0.75 -6.33 12.05
C VAL A 355 -1.77 -7.17 11.32
N GLN A 356 -3.00 -6.70 11.28
CA GLN A 356 -4.13 -7.44 10.73
C GLN A 356 -5.13 -6.50 10.06
N ASP A 357 -6.07 -7.06 9.33
CA ASP A 357 -7.13 -6.28 8.69
C ASP A 357 -8.07 -5.69 9.74
N LEU A 358 -7.83 -4.42 10.06
CA LEU A 358 -8.71 -3.63 10.93
C LEU A 358 -8.91 -2.23 10.34
N ASN A 359 -10.17 -1.85 10.20
CA ASN A 359 -10.55 -0.50 9.81
C ASN A 359 -10.40 0.48 11.00
N ARG A 360 -10.70 1.76 10.79
CA ARG A 360 -10.64 2.81 11.84
C ARG A 360 -11.46 2.52 13.09
N ASN A 361 -12.47 1.64 13.01
CA ASN A 361 -13.32 1.24 14.14
C ASN A 361 -12.88 -0.08 14.77
N ALA A 362 -11.72 -0.61 14.38
CA ALA A 362 -11.21 -1.91 14.76
C ALA A 362 -12.12 -3.08 14.35
N GLU A 363 -12.80 -2.96 13.22
CA GLU A 363 -13.59 -4.00 12.56
C GLU A 363 -12.87 -4.45 11.28
N THR A 364 -13.07 -5.68 10.86
CA THR A 364 -12.48 -6.21 9.61
C THR A 364 -13.18 -5.66 8.38
N HIS A 365 -12.42 -5.43 7.31
CA HIS A 365 -12.98 -5.15 6.00
C HIS A 365 -13.61 -6.42 5.40
N LYS A 366 -14.24 -6.25 4.25
CA LYS A 366 -14.77 -7.37 3.47
C LYS A 366 -13.87 -7.60 2.26
N GLY A 367 -13.64 -8.85 1.94
CA GLY A 367 -12.85 -9.23 0.77
C GLY A 367 -11.40 -9.52 1.11
N SER A 368 -10.56 -9.50 0.10
CA SER A 368 -9.13 -9.77 0.21
C SER A 368 -8.36 -8.56 0.71
N THR A 369 -7.29 -8.81 1.48
CA THR A 369 -6.49 -7.77 2.10
C THR A 369 -5.04 -7.91 1.71
N PHE A 370 -4.40 -6.78 1.38
CA PHE A 370 -2.97 -6.67 1.20
C PHE A 370 -2.33 -6.12 2.48
N ILE A 371 -1.52 -6.91 3.17
CA ILE A 371 -0.82 -6.46 4.39
C ILE A 371 0.66 -6.34 4.09
N ILE A 372 1.18 -5.13 4.26
CA ILE A 372 2.57 -4.77 3.94
C ILE A 372 3.30 -4.45 5.24
N GLY A 373 4.29 -5.25 5.56
CA GLY A 373 5.19 -5.07 6.69
C GLY A 373 6.11 -3.86 6.56
N SER A 374 6.97 -3.70 7.54
CA SER A 374 8.05 -2.72 7.57
C SER A 374 9.40 -3.38 7.24
N ASP A 375 10.49 -2.65 7.44
CA ASP A 375 11.83 -3.23 7.35
C ASP A 375 12.36 -3.73 8.72
N ALA A 376 11.46 -3.89 9.71
CA ALA A 376 11.76 -4.44 11.03
C ALA A 376 10.95 -5.73 11.24
N ASN A 377 11.20 -6.44 12.35
CA ASN A 377 10.50 -7.69 12.65
C ASN A 377 9.01 -7.43 12.94
N ASP A 378 8.13 -7.90 12.09
CA ASP A 378 6.69 -7.70 12.19
C ASP A 378 5.95 -9.01 12.55
N LEU A 379 4.83 -8.87 13.23
CA LEU A 379 3.83 -9.93 13.39
C LEU A 379 2.68 -9.62 12.43
N ILE A 380 2.48 -10.45 11.40
CA ILE A 380 1.49 -10.20 10.34
C ILE A 380 0.48 -11.33 10.34
N GLN A 381 -0.80 -10.98 10.39
CA GLN A 381 -1.88 -11.96 10.43
C GLN A 381 -2.90 -11.68 9.32
N GLY A 382 -3.07 -12.64 8.42
CA GLY A 382 -4.19 -12.71 7.48
C GLY A 382 -5.52 -13.04 8.17
N GLY A 383 -6.60 -12.73 7.48
CA GLY A 383 -7.95 -13.07 7.91
C GLY A 383 -8.33 -14.52 7.59
N SER A 384 -9.64 -14.77 7.51
CA SER A 384 -10.18 -16.03 6.98
C SER A 384 -10.47 -15.95 5.48
N GLY A 385 -10.17 -14.82 4.85
CA GLY A 385 -10.33 -14.57 3.43
C GLY A 385 -9.11 -14.97 2.63
N ASN A 386 -9.00 -14.39 1.44
CA ASN A 386 -7.84 -14.56 0.59
C ASN A 386 -6.94 -13.33 0.81
N ASP A 387 -5.73 -13.54 1.30
CA ASP A 387 -4.87 -12.45 1.75
C ASP A 387 -3.49 -12.48 1.06
N TYR A 388 -2.91 -11.29 0.93
CA TYR A 388 -1.58 -11.07 0.38
C TYR A 388 -0.70 -10.44 1.46
N LEU A 389 0.24 -11.21 2.01
CA LEU A 389 1.06 -10.83 3.15
C LEU A 389 2.52 -10.66 2.73
N GLU A 390 3.09 -9.47 2.95
CA GLU A 390 4.47 -9.15 2.60
C GLU A 390 5.24 -8.67 3.83
N GLY A 391 6.32 -9.37 4.22
CA GLY A 391 7.17 -9.01 5.37
C GLY A 391 8.19 -7.91 5.03
N ARG A 392 8.73 -7.90 3.81
CA ARG A 392 9.80 -7.03 3.31
C ARG A 392 11.18 -7.38 3.87
N ALA A 393 11.59 -6.78 4.95
CA ALA A 393 12.83 -7.11 5.64
C ALA A 393 12.57 -7.28 7.14
N GLY A 394 13.44 -8.00 7.82
CA GLY A 394 13.25 -8.34 9.22
C GLY A 394 13.10 -9.85 9.42
N ASN A 395 12.89 -10.25 10.65
CA ASN A 395 12.52 -11.63 10.98
C ASN A 395 11.03 -11.63 11.32
N ASP A 396 10.22 -11.86 10.31
CA ASP A 396 8.77 -11.70 10.39
C ASP A 396 8.08 -13.00 10.80
N THR A 397 6.95 -12.84 11.47
CA THR A 397 6.09 -13.98 11.79
C THR A 397 4.71 -13.78 11.18
N PHE A 398 4.29 -14.74 10.38
CA PHE A 398 3.01 -14.73 9.70
C PHE A 398 2.04 -15.70 10.35
N ARG A 399 0.76 -15.33 10.40
CA ARG A 399 -0.37 -16.22 10.66
C ARG A 399 -1.30 -16.20 9.47
N ASP A 400 -1.73 -17.40 9.14
CA ASP A 400 -2.75 -17.66 8.15
C ASP A 400 -3.95 -18.30 8.86
N SER A 401 -5.15 -17.81 8.60
CA SER A 401 -6.39 -18.28 9.21
C SER A 401 -7.27 -19.08 8.23
N GLY A 402 -6.74 -19.42 7.06
CA GLY A 402 -7.40 -20.17 5.98
C GLY A 402 -7.65 -19.33 4.72
N GLY A 403 -8.28 -19.92 3.71
CA GLY A 403 -8.47 -19.31 2.39
C GLY A 403 -7.34 -19.61 1.42
N TYR A 404 -7.22 -18.76 0.39
CA TYR A 404 -6.15 -18.84 -0.61
C TYR A 404 -5.25 -17.62 -0.45
N ASN A 405 -3.97 -17.83 -0.06
CA ASN A 405 -3.12 -16.73 0.35
C ASN A 405 -1.78 -16.75 -0.39
N VAL A 406 -1.16 -15.57 -0.50
CA VAL A 406 0.23 -15.43 -0.93
C VAL A 406 1.02 -14.76 0.19
N ILE A 407 2.07 -15.43 0.68
CA ILE A 407 2.89 -14.96 1.79
C ILE A 407 4.33 -14.83 1.31
N LEU A 408 4.83 -13.60 1.27
CA LEU A 408 6.22 -13.29 0.92
C LEU A 408 6.97 -12.85 2.17
N GLY A 409 7.82 -13.72 2.70
CA GLY A 409 8.64 -13.41 3.88
C GLY A 409 9.63 -12.28 3.63
N GLY A 410 10.27 -12.29 2.46
CA GLY A 410 11.30 -11.30 2.11
C GLY A 410 12.65 -11.59 2.77
N GLN A 411 13.40 -10.54 3.13
CA GLN A 411 14.73 -10.69 3.72
C GLN A 411 14.64 -11.05 5.21
N GLY A 412 15.47 -11.99 5.66
CA GLY A 412 15.56 -12.38 7.06
C GLY A 412 15.19 -13.82 7.36
N SER A 413 14.93 -14.13 8.61
CA SER A 413 14.52 -15.46 9.08
C SER A 413 13.03 -15.47 9.40
N ASN A 414 12.21 -15.76 8.41
CA ASN A 414 10.76 -15.65 8.51
C ASN A 414 10.10 -16.95 8.96
N THR A 415 9.01 -16.81 9.70
CA THR A 415 8.28 -17.91 10.34
C THR A 415 6.80 -17.87 9.96
N LEU A 416 6.23 -19.03 9.60
CA LEU A 416 4.78 -19.21 9.48
C LEU A 416 4.24 -19.94 10.71
N ASP A 417 3.34 -19.31 11.46
CA ASP A 417 2.69 -19.85 12.67
C ASP A 417 1.28 -20.34 12.33
N LEU A 418 1.12 -21.64 12.16
CA LEU A 418 -0.10 -22.29 11.69
C LEU A 418 -1.19 -22.46 12.77
N GLN A 419 -0.91 -22.17 14.03
CA GLN A 419 -1.87 -22.27 15.14
C GLN A 419 -2.56 -23.63 15.31
N SER A 420 -2.13 -24.66 14.60
CA SER A 420 -2.69 -26.01 14.61
C SER A 420 -1.59 -27.06 14.49
N ALA A 421 -1.93 -28.34 14.69
CA ALA A 421 -0.97 -29.44 14.60
C ALA A 421 -0.56 -29.68 13.14
N VAL A 422 0.70 -30.07 12.94
CA VAL A 422 1.28 -30.32 11.60
C VAL A 422 0.46 -31.28 10.75
N LYS A 423 -0.15 -32.29 11.37
CA LYS A 423 -0.99 -33.29 10.68
C LYS A 423 -2.29 -32.75 10.07
N ASN A 424 -2.66 -31.51 10.37
CA ASN A 424 -3.85 -30.86 9.81
C ASN A 424 -3.54 -30.09 8.52
N PHE A 425 -2.32 -30.20 8.03
CA PHE A 425 -1.87 -29.54 6.81
C PHE A 425 -1.11 -30.51 5.92
N ASP A 426 -1.25 -30.32 4.62
CA ASP A 426 -0.43 -30.92 3.60
C ASP A 426 0.59 -29.90 3.12
N PHE A 427 1.81 -30.33 2.90
CA PHE A 427 2.91 -29.46 2.47
C PHE A 427 3.50 -29.96 1.18
N ALA A 428 3.67 -29.08 0.21
CA ALA A 428 4.37 -29.38 -1.04
C ALA A 428 5.40 -28.29 -1.34
N ASN A 429 6.43 -28.64 -2.08
CA ASN A 429 7.51 -27.74 -2.46
C ASN A 429 7.79 -27.89 -3.95
N ASP A 430 7.82 -26.79 -4.71
CA ASP A 430 8.06 -26.82 -6.16
C ASP A 430 9.54 -27.01 -6.54
N GLY A 431 10.45 -26.81 -5.59
CA GLY A 431 11.90 -26.83 -5.86
C GLY A 431 12.45 -25.51 -6.38
N ALA A 432 11.59 -24.51 -6.67
CA ALA A 432 11.95 -23.18 -7.15
C ALA A 432 11.86 -22.10 -6.04
N GLY A 433 11.61 -22.54 -4.80
CA GLY A 433 11.60 -21.67 -3.62
C GLY A 433 10.22 -21.40 -3.03
N ASN A 434 9.15 -21.90 -3.64
CA ASN A 434 7.82 -21.81 -3.05
C ASN A 434 7.52 -23.05 -2.20
N LEU A 435 6.92 -22.80 -1.05
CA LEU A 435 6.31 -23.82 -0.20
C LEU A 435 4.80 -23.60 -0.24
N TYR A 436 4.07 -24.64 -0.54
CA TYR A 436 2.61 -24.68 -0.58
C TYR A 436 2.11 -25.35 0.69
N VAL A 437 1.17 -24.69 1.36
CA VAL A 437 0.52 -25.19 2.57
C VAL A 437 -0.96 -25.32 2.29
N ARG A 438 -1.49 -26.53 2.32
CA ARG A 438 -2.92 -26.79 2.14
C ARG A 438 -3.54 -27.15 3.48
N ASP A 439 -4.61 -26.47 3.86
CA ASP A 439 -5.36 -26.74 5.08
C ASP A 439 -6.40 -27.87 4.88
N ALA A 440 -6.98 -28.34 5.96
CA ALA A 440 -7.99 -29.39 5.95
C ALA A 440 -9.29 -29.01 5.20
N ASN A 441 -9.54 -27.73 4.93
CA ASN A 441 -10.70 -27.23 4.18
C ASN A 441 -10.38 -27.06 2.68
N GLY A 442 -9.15 -27.30 2.28
CA GLY A 442 -8.67 -27.20 0.91
C GLY A 442 -8.21 -25.80 0.51
N GLY A 443 -8.08 -24.85 1.47
CA GLY A 443 -7.39 -23.59 1.25
C GLY A 443 -5.90 -23.81 0.99
N ILE A 444 -5.30 -23.02 0.12
CA ILE A 444 -3.88 -23.14 -0.26
C ILE A 444 -3.18 -21.80 -0.05
N SER A 445 -2.10 -21.82 0.73
CA SER A 445 -1.20 -20.70 0.89
C SER A 445 0.09 -20.95 0.12
N ILE A 446 0.42 -20.08 -0.84
CA ILE A 446 1.72 -20.06 -1.52
C ILE A 446 2.65 -19.20 -0.68
N THR A 447 3.73 -19.80 -0.17
CA THR A 447 4.68 -19.08 0.67
C THR A 447 6.06 -19.05 0.07
N ARG A 448 6.76 -17.94 0.22
CA ARG A 448 8.15 -17.78 -0.22
C ARG A 448 8.98 -17.11 0.86
N ASP A 449 10.26 -17.46 0.94
CA ASP A 449 11.21 -16.92 1.94
C ASP A 449 10.79 -17.22 3.38
N ILE A 450 10.16 -18.37 3.62
CA ILE A 450 9.79 -18.88 4.94
C ILE A 450 10.78 -19.96 5.36
N GLY A 451 11.57 -19.69 6.39
CA GLY A 451 12.60 -20.60 6.90
C GLY A 451 12.12 -21.57 7.97
N SER A 452 11.03 -21.22 8.66
CA SER A 452 10.48 -22.06 9.72
C SER A 452 8.96 -22.03 9.79
N ILE A 453 8.38 -23.11 10.29
CA ILE A 453 6.96 -23.25 10.56
C ILE A 453 6.76 -23.58 12.04
N VAL A 454 5.87 -22.88 12.70
CA VAL A 454 5.44 -23.20 14.07
C VAL A 454 4.08 -23.86 14.06
N THR A 455 3.97 -24.99 14.76
CA THR A 455 2.72 -25.74 14.92
C THR A 455 2.36 -25.88 16.39
N LYS A 456 1.10 -26.17 16.68
CA LYS A 456 0.56 -26.40 18.02
C LYS A 456 0.34 -27.90 18.22
N GLU A 457 1.34 -28.62 18.72
CA GLU A 457 1.25 -30.05 18.90
C GLU A 457 0.59 -30.43 20.25
N PRO A 458 -0.05 -31.60 20.33
CA PRO A 458 -0.58 -32.10 21.61
C PRO A 458 0.53 -32.26 22.65
N GLY A 459 0.49 -31.45 23.71
CA GLY A 459 1.45 -31.49 24.81
C GLY A 459 1.00 -32.27 26.01
N PHE A 460 1.36 -31.80 27.22
CA PHE A 460 1.09 -32.45 28.51
C PHE A 460 -0.40 -32.72 28.75
N LEU A 461 -0.73 -33.75 29.52
CA LEU A 461 -2.08 -34.24 29.85
C LEU A 461 -2.94 -34.57 28.60
N TRP A 462 -2.41 -35.41 27.71
CA TRP A 462 -3.13 -35.91 26.50
C TRP A 462 -3.69 -34.80 25.61
N GLY A 463 -2.94 -33.71 25.50
CA GLY A 463 -3.29 -32.59 24.61
C GLY A 463 -4.22 -31.53 25.23
N LEU A 464 -4.41 -31.57 26.57
CA LEU A 464 -5.10 -30.49 27.29
C LEU A 464 -4.32 -29.15 27.17
N PHE A 465 -2.97 -29.24 27.05
CA PHE A 465 -2.08 -28.14 26.73
C PHE A 465 -1.48 -28.42 25.35
N LYS A 466 -1.25 -27.39 24.58
CA LYS A 466 -0.56 -27.45 23.28
C LYS A 466 0.83 -26.88 23.43
N ASP A 467 1.81 -27.54 22.85
CA ASP A 467 3.20 -27.10 22.82
C ASP A 467 3.53 -26.51 21.42
N ASP A 468 4.26 -25.42 21.41
CA ASP A 468 4.78 -24.86 20.17
C ASP A 468 5.96 -25.67 19.69
N VAL A 469 5.86 -26.19 18.48
CA VAL A 469 6.93 -26.95 17.84
C VAL A 469 7.39 -26.19 16.59
N THR A 470 8.68 -25.83 16.57
CA THR A 470 9.29 -25.17 15.43
C THR A 470 9.91 -26.20 14.49
N HIS A 471 9.45 -26.18 13.25
CA HIS A 471 9.96 -26.98 12.15
C HIS A 471 10.82 -26.13 11.23
N SER A 472 12.04 -26.55 10.94
CA SER A 472 12.83 -25.93 9.86
C SER A 472 12.34 -26.41 8.50
N VAL A 473 12.13 -25.48 7.59
CA VAL A 473 11.80 -25.77 6.18
C VAL A 473 13.07 -26.23 5.49
N THR A 474 13.06 -27.42 4.89
CA THR A 474 14.21 -28.01 4.17
C THR A 474 13.78 -28.48 2.78
N ALA A 475 14.72 -28.84 1.94
CA ALA A 475 14.41 -29.38 0.60
C ALA A 475 13.62 -30.71 0.65
N SER A 476 13.69 -31.46 1.75
CA SER A 476 13.06 -32.80 1.87
C SER A 476 11.82 -32.84 2.74
N GLY A 477 11.47 -31.73 3.40
CA GLY A 477 10.35 -31.67 4.32
C GLY A 477 10.58 -30.73 5.51
N LEU A 478 9.67 -30.80 6.47
CA LEU A 478 9.70 -30.03 7.70
C LEU A 478 10.49 -30.81 8.76
N LYS A 479 11.53 -30.21 9.31
CA LYS A 479 12.48 -30.88 10.20
C LYS A 479 12.40 -30.39 11.64
N VAL A 480 12.29 -31.33 12.59
CA VAL A 480 12.42 -31.11 14.05
C VAL A 480 13.46 -32.07 14.60
N GLY A 481 14.59 -31.58 15.05
CA GLY A 481 15.71 -32.44 15.49
C GLY A 481 16.17 -33.36 14.35
N ASN A 482 16.04 -34.68 14.52
CA ASN A 482 16.35 -35.67 13.49
C ASN A 482 15.12 -36.16 12.70
N ASN A 483 13.91 -35.75 13.11
CA ASN A 483 12.68 -36.17 12.45
C ASN A 483 12.36 -35.23 11.29
N VAL A 484 11.92 -35.79 10.17
CA VAL A 484 11.47 -35.07 8.99
C VAL A 484 10.05 -35.50 8.66
N THR A 485 9.13 -34.52 8.65
CA THR A 485 7.82 -34.70 8.03
C THR A 485 8.00 -34.44 6.55
N ALA A 486 7.91 -35.47 5.73
CA ALA A 486 8.10 -35.36 4.29
C ALA A 486 7.00 -34.49 3.66
N TYR A 487 7.34 -33.87 2.55
CA TYR A 487 6.34 -33.22 1.70
C TYR A 487 5.43 -34.26 1.04
N GLU A 488 4.25 -33.83 0.64
CA GLU A 488 3.35 -34.60 -0.20
C GLU A 488 4.06 -35.07 -1.48
N SER A 489 3.55 -36.15 -2.06
CA SER A 489 4.05 -36.65 -3.31
C SER A 489 3.97 -35.58 -4.40
N SER A 490 5.06 -35.38 -5.14
CA SER A 490 5.12 -34.36 -6.18
C SER A 490 5.96 -34.82 -7.36
N VAL A 491 5.54 -34.41 -8.56
CA VAL A 491 6.29 -34.56 -9.80
C VAL A 491 6.68 -33.16 -10.28
N LYS A 492 7.96 -32.93 -10.54
CA LYS A 492 8.49 -31.59 -10.85
C LYS A 492 9.16 -31.59 -12.21
N GLY A 493 8.88 -30.55 -12.96
CA GLY A 493 9.55 -30.26 -14.23
C GLY A 493 10.83 -29.45 -14.06
N SER A 494 11.19 -28.79 -15.11
CA SER A 494 12.37 -27.94 -15.25
C SER A 494 11.96 -26.54 -15.81
N ALA A 495 12.93 -25.77 -16.30
CA ALA A 495 12.61 -24.51 -17.00
C ALA A 495 12.36 -24.73 -18.52
N GLY A 496 12.11 -25.91 -18.97
CA GLY A 496 11.84 -26.25 -20.38
C GLY A 496 10.64 -27.17 -20.50
N ALA A 497 10.14 -27.36 -21.70
CA ALA A 497 8.96 -28.20 -21.94
C ALA A 497 9.11 -29.62 -21.43
N ASP A 498 8.29 -29.98 -20.45
CA ASP A 498 8.32 -31.29 -19.77
C ASP A 498 7.02 -32.09 -20.02
N THR A 499 7.09 -33.38 -19.76
CA THR A 499 5.89 -34.22 -19.65
C THR A 499 5.89 -34.89 -18.28
N LEU A 500 4.97 -34.47 -17.44
CA LEU A 500 4.85 -34.91 -16.06
C LEU A 500 3.63 -35.81 -15.91
N LYS A 501 3.79 -36.91 -15.18
CA LYS A 501 2.69 -37.84 -14.94
C LYS A 501 2.56 -38.15 -13.46
N ALA A 502 1.37 -37.95 -12.93
CA ALA A 502 1.02 -38.28 -11.55
C ALA A 502 1.07 -39.81 -11.29
N HIS A 503 1.29 -40.16 -10.05
CA HIS A 503 1.09 -41.49 -9.51
C HIS A 503 -0.40 -41.77 -9.24
N ALA A 504 -0.75 -42.96 -8.82
CA ALA A 504 -2.15 -43.33 -8.65
C ALA A 504 -2.84 -42.73 -7.41
N GLY A 505 -2.10 -42.16 -6.49
CA GLY A 505 -2.59 -41.75 -5.16
C GLY A 505 -2.91 -40.28 -4.98
N GLY A 506 -2.71 -39.48 -6.02
CA GLY A 506 -2.76 -38.00 -5.95
C GLY A 506 -1.38 -37.39 -5.72
N ASP A 507 -1.06 -36.39 -6.52
CA ASP A 507 0.23 -35.71 -6.52
C ASP A 507 0.08 -34.20 -6.70
N TRP A 508 1.15 -33.48 -6.37
CA TRP A 508 1.38 -32.14 -6.85
C TRP A 508 2.24 -32.19 -8.12
N LEU A 509 1.73 -31.64 -9.22
CA LEU A 509 2.48 -31.54 -10.48
C LEU A 509 2.91 -30.10 -10.67
N PHE A 510 4.21 -29.86 -10.71
CA PHE A 510 4.80 -28.54 -10.91
C PHE A 510 5.53 -28.50 -12.25
N GLY A 511 4.96 -27.83 -13.27
CA GLY A 511 5.61 -27.65 -14.58
C GLY A 511 6.81 -26.71 -14.48
N LEU A 512 6.71 -25.62 -13.75
CA LEU A 512 7.64 -24.51 -13.60
C LEU A 512 7.59 -23.55 -14.81
N ASP A 513 8.72 -23.35 -15.51
CA ASP A 513 8.73 -22.59 -16.76
C ASP A 513 8.68 -23.55 -17.95
N GLY A 514 8.06 -23.14 -19.04
CA GLY A 514 8.04 -23.96 -20.25
C GLY A 514 6.63 -24.21 -20.77
N ASN A 515 6.50 -24.97 -21.84
CA ASN A 515 5.19 -25.41 -22.30
C ASN A 515 5.03 -26.88 -21.94
N ASP A 516 4.41 -27.14 -20.82
CA ASP A 516 4.43 -28.44 -20.17
C ASP A 516 3.17 -29.27 -20.47
N HIS A 517 3.31 -30.57 -20.34
CA HIS A 517 2.20 -31.50 -20.40
C HIS A 517 2.09 -32.24 -19.05
N LEU A 518 1.12 -31.85 -18.25
CA LEU A 518 0.85 -32.41 -16.93
C LEU A 518 -0.31 -33.40 -17.05
N ILE A 519 -0.07 -34.66 -16.69
CA ILE A 519 -1.04 -35.76 -16.78
C ILE A 519 -1.37 -36.24 -15.39
N GLY A 520 -2.59 -36.00 -14.93
CA GLY A 520 -3.12 -36.51 -13.66
C GLY A 520 -3.34 -38.02 -13.66
N GLY A 521 -3.57 -38.53 -12.49
CA GLY A 521 -3.84 -39.94 -12.23
C GLY A 521 -5.34 -40.22 -12.01
N ALA A 522 -5.60 -41.12 -11.08
CA ALA A 522 -6.94 -41.40 -10.60
C ALA A 522 -7.19 -40.78 -9.21
N GLY A 523 -6.18 -40.19 -8.61
CA GLY A 523 -6.22 -39.52 -7.31
C GLY A 523 -6.62 -38.07 -7.45
N ASN A 524 -6.69 -37.38 -6.30
CA ASN A 524 -6.93 -35.93 -6.28
C ASN A 524 -5.58 -35.21 -6.47
N ASP A 525 -5.37 -34.67 -7.65
CA ASP A 525 -4.11 -34.06 -8.03
C ASP A 525 -4.17 -32.53 -7.91
N VAL A 526 -3.03 -31.89 -7.71
CA VAL A 526 -2.88 -30.44 -7.77
C VAL A 526 -1.94 -30.10 -8.92
N PHE A 527 -2.47 -29.38 -9.89
CA PHE A 527 -1.73 -28.95 -11.08
C PHE A 527 -1.28 -27.50 -10.90
N VAL A 528 -0.01 -27.26 -11.07
CA VAL A 528 0.62 -25.93 -11.14
C VAL A 528 1.46 -25.92 -12.41
N GLY A 529 0.88 -25.44 -13.52
CA GLY A 529 1.59 -25.38 -14.80
C GLY A 529 2.83 -24.51 -14.69
N GLY A 530 2.67 -23.32 -14.19
CA GLY A 530 3.73 -22.33 -14.07
C GLY A 530 3.68 -21.33 -15.22
N ALA A 531 4.84 -20.87 -15.68
CA ALA A 531 4.90 -19.92 -16.78
C ALA A 531 5.03 -20.62 -18.12
N GLY A 532 4.10 -20.37 -19.03
CA GLY A 532 4.14 -20.98 -20.37
C GLY A 532 2.75 -21.28 -20.91
N ASN A 533 2.66 -22.12 -21.93
CA ASN A 533 1.37 -22.57 -22.46
C ASN A 533 1.23 -24.05 -22.18
N ASP A 534 0.56 -24.39 -21.11
CA ASP A 534 0.55 -25.74 -20.56
C ASP A 534 -0.69 -26.54 -20.97
N LEU A 535 -0.52 -27.83 -21.07
CA LEU A 535 -1.59 -28.80 -21.25
C LEU A 535 -1.75 -29.61 -19.97
N MET A 536 -2.89 -29.51 -19.31
CA MET A 536 -3.21 -30.23 -18.08
C MET A 536 -4.37 -31.20 -18.34
N GLU A 537 -4.13 -32.49 -18.12
CA GLU A 537 -5.13 -33.54 -18.24
C GLU A 537 -5.52 -34.05 -16.84
N SER A 538 -6.77 -33.83 -16.42
CA SER A 538 -7.26 -34.18 -15.09
C SER A 538 -7.05 -35.68 -14.76
N GLY A 539 -7.50 -36.56 -15.62
CA GLY A 539 -7.49 -38.00 -15.33
C GLY A 539 -8.75 -38.44 -14.60
N GLY A 540 -8.77 -38.34 -13.30
CA GLY A 540 -9.94 -38.62 -12.47
C GLY A 540 -9.65 -38.28 -11.00
N GLY A 541 -10.69 -38.06 -10.23
CA GLY A 541 -10.58 -37.58 -8.85
C GLY A 541 -11.31 -36.26 -8.64
N ALA A 542 -10.91 -35.52 -7.63
CA ALA A 542 -11.30 -34.13 -7.41
C ALA A 542 -10.00 -33.29 -7.46
N ASP A 543 -9.73 -32.74 -8.63
CA ASP A 543 -8.46 -32.11 -8.92
C ASP A 543 -8.50 -30.60 -8.68
N THR A 544 -7.34 -30.01 -8.42
CA THR A 544 -7.19 -28.57 -8.28
C THR A 544 -6.20 -28.05 -9.32
N PHE A 545 -6.64 -27.13 -10.17
CA PHE A 545 -5.82 -26.41 -11.12
C PHE A 545 -5.51 -25.03 -10.55
N LEU A 546 -4.26 -24.82 -10.15
CA LEU A 546 -3.80 -23.61 -9.47
C LEU A 546 -2.98 -22.76 -10.45
N PHE A 547 -3.48 -21.58 -10.75
CA PHE A 547 -2.87 -20.56 -11.60
C PHE A 547 -2.40 -19.40 -10.74
N ASN A 548 -1.14 -19.02 -10.82
CA ASN A 548 -0.59 -17.92 -10.06
C ASN A 548 0.41 -17.10 -10.89
N GLY A 549 0.43 -15.79 -10.67
CA GLY A 549 1.28 -14.87 -11.43
C GLY A 549 0.92 -14.85 -12.93
N ALA A 550 1.92 -14.71 -13.79
CA ALA A 550 1.78 -14.83 -15.24
C ALA A 550 1.93 -16.30 -15.65
N PHE A 551 0.84 -16.93 -16.09
CA PHE A 551 0.82 -18.37 -16.37
C PHE A 551 0.71 -18.71 -17.88
N GLY A 552 0.39 -17.71 -18.74
CA GLY A 552 0.33 -17.90 -20.20
C GLY A 552 -1.03 -18.38 -20.72
N GLN A 553 -1.04 -19.23 -21.74
CA GLN A 553 -2.26 -19.69 -22.40
C GLN A 553 -2.43 -21.19 -22.23
N ASP A 554 -3.11 -21.59 -21.18
CA ASP A 554 -3.20 -22.98 -20.75
C ASP A 554 -4.46 -23.68 -21.25
N ARG A 555 -4.39 -24.99 -21.25
CA ARG A 555 -5.52 -25.85 -21.63
C ARG A 555 -5.73 -26.93 -20.57
N VAL A 556 -6.96 -27.04 -20.11
CA VAL A 556 -7.38 -28.10 -19.18
C VAL A 556 -8.32 -29.05 -19.92
N VAL A 557 -8.00 -30.32 -19.89
CA VAL A 557 -8.77 -31.43 -20.51
C VAL A 557 -9.29 -32.34 -19.41
N GLY A 558 -10.54 -32.75 -19.53
CA GLY A 558 -11.18 -33.65 -18.57
C GLY A 558 -11.70 -33.01 -17.31
N PHE A 559 -11.79 -31.66 -17.26
CA PHE A 559 -12.36 -30.92 -16.12
C PHE A 559 -13.82 -31.32 -15.86
N THR A 560 -14.13 -31.62 -14.61
CA THR A 560 -15.46 -32.04 -14.14
C THR A 560 -15.98 -31.13 -13.03
N SER A 561 -17.22 -31.33 -12.60
CA SER A 561 -17.82 -30.57 -11.49
C SER A 561 -17.20 -30.86 -10.12
N ASN A 562 -16.34 -31.87 -10.01
CA ASN A 562 -15.60 -32.20 -8.79
C ASN A 562 -14.29 -31.43 -8.68
N ASP A 563 -13.82 -30.90 -9.81
CA ASP A 563 -12.55 -30.22 -9.91
C ASP A 563 -12.68 -28.73 -9.59
N LYS A 564 -11.56 -28.09 -9.27
CA LYS A 564 -11.50 -26.70 -8.89
C LYS A 564 -10.45 -25.95 -9.71
N LEU A 565 -10.82 -24.74 -10.16
CA LEU A 565 -9.89 -23.75 -10.68
C LEU A 565 -9.60 -22.73 -9.60
N VAL A 566 -8.34 -22.44 -9.36
CA VAL A 566 -7.91 -21.44 -8.38
C VAL A 566 -6.98 -20.45 -9.07
N PHE A 567 -7.39 -19.19 -9.13
CA PHE A 567 -6.60 -18.08 -9.65
C PHE A 567 -6.12 -17.24 -8.47
N LEU A 568 -4.82 -17.28 -8.18
CA LEU A 568 -4.23 -16.67 -7.00
C LEU A 568 -3.10 -15.72 -7.40
N GLY A 569 -3.27 -14.42 -7.13
CA GLY A 569 -2.27 -13.43 -7.52
C GLY A 569 -2.13 -13.24 -9.03
N VAL A 570 -3.23 -13.32 -9.75
CA VAL A 570 -3.28 -13.14 -11.21
C VAL A 570 -3.57 -11.67 -11.54
N GLN A 571 -2.77 -11.09 -12.43
CA GLN A 571 -2.94 -9.67 -12.81
C GLN A 571 -4.23 -9.44 -13.61
N GLY A 572 -4.85 -8.28 -13.41
CA GLY A 572 -6.04 -7.86 -14.16
C GLY A 572 -7.35 -8.41 -13.63
N VAL A 573 -7.33 -9.03 -12.46
CA VAL A 573 -8.49 -9.55 -11.76
C VAL A 573 -8.57 -8.91 -10.39
N LEU A 574 -9.75 -8.50 -9.99
CA LEU A 574 -9.98 -8.07 -8.61
C LEU A 574 -10.28 -9.29 -7.74
N PRO A 575 -9.68 -9.41 -6.55
CA PRO A 575 -10.01 -10.49 -5.63
C PRO A 575 -11.52 -10.57 -5.37
N ALA A 576 -12.06 -11.79 -5.35
CA ALA A 576 -13.49 -12.09 -5.20
C ALA A 576 -14.40 -11.57 -6.34
N GLU A 577 -13.86 -11.23 -7.50
CA GLU A 577 -14.65 -10.91 -8.68
C GLU A 577 -15.39 -12.15 -9.21
N ASP A 578 -16.57 -11.95 -9.80
CA ASP A 578 -17.28 -13.06 -10.45
C ASP A 578 -16.50 -13.51 -11.69
N PHE A 579 -16.02 -14.75 -11.68
CA PHE A 579 -15.24 -15.33 -12.78
C PHE A 579 -15.94 -15.20 -14.14
N ARG A 580 -17.27 -15.06 -14.16
CA ARG A 580 -18.05 -14.89 -15.39
C ARG A 580 -17.72 -13.60 -16.14
N ALA A 581 -17.18 -12.59 -15.43
CA ALA A 581 -16.69 -11.37 -16.07
C ALA A 581 -15.49 -11.64 -17.00
N HIS A 582 -14.76 -12.72 -16.73
CA HIS A 582 -13.58 -13.15 -17.48
C HIS A 582 -13.83 -14.33 -18.41
N ALA A 583 -15.01 -14.93 -18.38
CA ALA A 583 -15.32 -16.17 -19.07
C ALA A 583 -16.14 -15.96 -20.35
N ALA A 584 -15.75 -16.67 -21.41
CA ALA A 584 -16.47 -16.69 -22.68
C ALA A 584 -16.64 -18.12 -23.19
N ALA A 585 -17.78 -18.43 -23.82
CA ALA A 585 -17.99 -19.67 -24.52
C ALA A 585 -17.40 -19.59 -25.94
N VAL A 586 -16.51 -20.53 -26.29
CA VAL A 586 -15.85 -20.61 -27.59
C VAL A 586 -16.11 -22.01 -28.18
N GLY A 587 -17.13 -22.14 -29.00
CA GLY A 587 -17.57 -23.44 -29.51
C GLY A 587 -18.16 -24.32 -28.39
N GLN A 588 -17.49 -25.43 -28.08
CA GLN A 588 -17.84 -26.32 -26.97
C GLN A 588 -16.99 -26.06 -25.71
N ASP A 589 -16.04 -25.15 -25.80
CA ASP A 589 -15.08 -24.86 -24.75
C ASP A 589 -15.49 -23.60 -23.99
N THR A 590 -15.00 -23.46 -22.76
CA THR A 590 -15.01 -22.22 -21.99
C THR A 590 -13.61 -21.67 -21.89
N VAL A 591 -13.44 -20.38 -22.20
CA VAL A 591 -12.16 -19.67 -22.07
C VAL A 591 -12.29 -18.60 -20.99
N LEU A 592 -11.41 -18.68 -19.98
CA LEU A 592 -11.25 -17.60 -18.99
C LEU A 592 -10.00 -16.81 -19.38
N THR A 593 -10.11 -15.48 -19.44
CA THR A 593 -9.03 -14.58 -19.89
C THR A 593 -8.70 -13.53 -18.85
N PHE A 594 -7.41 -13.37 -18.56
CA PHE A 594 -6.85 -12.47 -17.56
C PHE A 594 -5.67 -11.70 -18.18
N GLY A 595 -5.96 -10.55 -18.78
CA GLY A 595 -4.94 -9.79 -19.51
C GLY A 595 -4.38 -10.56 -20.70
N ASN A 596 -3.11 -10.97 -20.60
CA ASN A 596 -2.42 -11.79 -21.61
C ASN A 596 -2.55 -13.29 -21.37
N ASP A 597 -3.00 -13.68 -20.19
CA ASP A 597 -3.10 -15.06 -19.74
C ASP A 597 -4.51 -15.61 -19.97
N SER A 598 -4.64 -16.89 -20.20
CA SER A 598 -5.94 -17.52 -20.41
C SER A 598 -5.93 -19.01 -20.10
N VAL A 599 -7.09 -19.51 -19.66
CA VAL A 599 -7.32 -20.95 -19.50
C VAL A 599 -8.47 -21.39 -20.39
N THR A 600 -8.22 -22.40 -21.22
CA THR A 600 -9.24 -23.04 -22.05
C THR A 600 -9.66 -24.36 -21.40
N LEU A 601 -10.91 -24.45 -20.97
CA LEU A 601 -11.51 -25.70 -20.50
C LEU A 601 -12.13 -26.44 -21.68
N VAL A 602 -11.47 -27.49 -22.13
CA VAL A 602 -11.81 -28.22 -23.36
C VAL A 602 -13.07 -29.05 -23.15
N GLY A 603 -14.08 -28.81 -23.97
CA GLY A 603 -15.37 -29.52 -23.92
C GLY A 603 -16.26 -29.18 -22.73
N VAL A 604 -15.96 -28.10 -22.00
CA VAL A 604 -16.72 -27.65 -20.81
C VAL A 604 -17.59 -26.47 -21.16
N SER A 605 -18.88 -26.59 -20.96
CA SER A 605 -19.84 -25.48 -21.17
C SER A 605 -19.74 -24.44 -20.04
N LEU A 606 -19.73 -23.15 -20.38
CA LEU A 606 -19.74 -22.06 -19.41
C LEU A 606 -20.89 -22.18 -18.37
N ASN A 607 -22.04 -22.67 -18.80
CA ASN A 607 -23.21 -22.85 -17.92
C ASN A 607 -23.04 -24.00 -16.91
N SER A 608 -22.07 -24.90 -17.10
CA SER A 608 -21.77 -25.99 -16.17
C SER A 608 -20.80 -25.57 -15.06
N LEU A 609 -20.14 -24.42 -15.19
CA LEU A 609 -19.24 -23.90 -14.16
C LEU A 609 -20.03 -23.27 -13.01
N SER A 610 -19.73 -23.71 -11.80
CA SER A 610 -20.29 -23.14 -10.57
C SER A 610 -19.31 -22.14 -9.92
N ALA A 611 -19.84 -21.24 -9.11
CA ALA A 611 -19.01 -20.32 -8.32
C ALA A 611 -18.12 -21.06 -7.30
N ASP A 612 -18.54 -22.24 -6.83
CA ASP A 612 -17.75 -23.04 -5.89
C ASP A 612 -16.59 -23.77 -6.60
N GLY A 613 -16.68 -23.98 -7.92
CA GLY A 613 -15.66 -24.63 -8.73
C GLY A 613 -14.59 -23.67 -9.30
N VAL A 614 -14.80 -22.35 -9.19
CA VAL A 614 -13.86 -21.34 -9.69
C VAL A 614 -13.62 -20.29 -8.62
N VAL A 615 -12.40 -20.24 -8.11
CA VAL A 615 -11.97 -19.29 -7.09
C VAL A 615 -11.07 -18.23 -7.73
N ILE A 616 -11.41 -16.97 -7.54
CA ILE A 616 -10.55 -15.82 -7.82
C ILE A 616 -10.15 -15.23 -6.46
N ALA A 617 -8.85 -15.29 -6.15
CA ALA A 617 -8.30 -14.95 -4.86
C ALA A 617 -7.34 -13.76 -4.95
#